data_c2e6d8f93cd1fc17739dd40d2b96ed27
#
_entry.id   c2e6d8f93cd1fc17739dd40d2b96ed27
#
_cell.length_a   1.000
_cell.length_b   1.000
_cell.length_c   1.000
_cell.angle_alpha   90.00
_cell.angle_beta   90.00
_cell.angle_gamma   90.00
#
_symmetry.space_group_name_H-M   'P 1'
#
loop_
_entity.id
_entity.type
_entity.pdbx_description
1 polymer ?
#
loop_
_entity_poly.entity_id
_entity_poly.type
_entity_poly.pdbx_seq_one_letter_code
_entity_poly.pdbx_strand_id
1 'polypeptide(L)'
;MAGDSLKNRLAIVTGACSDIGRAIAATLAERGANLVLADLEADKLTALSDELAVVAEKLGIRVRTLAGDLSSQTDAQALVALAEEEGGADILVNNAGGGIILPFLEHTPETLVKTVERNLWTALWCSWCVLPGMRSRQYGRIINIGADSVRNGLANHAAYNAAKGGVHGMTTGLAREFAPDNITVNTVAPCAVQTAILDKFLNEQPDVAEKFLSVIPAGRAAKTREVASMVAYLASEDAAFVTGQVISVNGGSTML
;
A
#
# COMPACT_ATOMS: atom_id res chain seq x y z
N MET A 1 -19.77 -14.22 -6.19
CA MET A 1 -19.79 -13.75 -4.79
C MET A 1 -18.37 -13.38 -4.39
N ALA A 2 -18.12 -12.16 -3.90
CA ALA A 2 -16.76 -11.67 -3.64
C ALA A 2 -16.06 -12.30 -2.41
N GLY A 3 -16.73 -13.15 -1.66
CA GLY A 3 -16.29 -13.63 -0.34
C GLY A 3 -15.06 -14.55 -0.29
N ASP A 4 -14.71 -15.22 -1.38
CA ASP A 4 -13.64 -16.22 -1.38
C ASP A 4 -12.61 -16.02 -2.51
N SER A 5 -12.55 -14.82 -3.08
CA SER A 5 -11.72 -14.56 -4.26
C SER A 5 -10.21 -14.65 -4.01
N LEU A 6 -9.78 -14.63 -2.74
CA LEU A 6 -8.38 -14.76 -2.32
C LEU A 6 -8.13 -15.97 -1.42
N LYS A 7 -9.06 -16.93 -1.41
CA LYS A 7 -8.92 -18.16 -0.60
C LYS A 7 -7.62 -18.89 -0.92
N ASN A 8 -6.93 -19.32 0.13
CA ASN A 8 -5.62 -19.99 0.08
C ASN A 8 -4.46 -19.10 -0.43
N ARG A 9 -4.65 -17.81 -0.67
CA ARG A 9 -3.57 -16.87 -0.98
C ARG A 9 -2.95 -16.33 0.30
N LEU A 10 -1.66 -16.02 0.25
CA LEU A 10 -0.94 -15.33 1.33
C LEU A 10 -0.61 -13.91 0.89
N ALA A 11 -1.07 -12.93 1.66
CA ALA A 11 -0.83 -11.51 1.38
C ALA A 11 0.07 -10.88 2.46
N ILE A 12 1.14 -10.24 2.03
CA ILE A 12 1.93 -9.32 2.86
C ILE A 12 1.31 -7.93 2.73
N VAL A 13 1.06 -7.26 3.86
CA VAL A 13 0.64 -5.84 3.90
C VAL A 13 1.62 -5.06 4.76
N THR A 14 2.32 -4.09 4.15
CA THR A 14 3.26 -3.22 4.84
C THR A 14 2.58 -1.93 5.30
N GLY A 15 3.02 -1.32 6.41
CA GLY A 15 2.34 -0.17 7.01
C GLY A 15 0.91 -0.51 7.43
N ALA A 16 0.72 -1.73 7.94
CA ALA A 16 -0.59 -2.34 8.20
C ALA A 16 -1.39 -1.60 9.29
N CYS A 17 -0.72 -0.88 10.19
CA CYS A 17 -1.37 -0.14 11.27
C CYS A 17 -1.91 1.23 10.87
N SER A 18 -1.59 1.75 9.67
CA SER A 18 -2.19 2.97 9.13
C SER A 18 -3.67 2.73 8.78
N ASP A 19 -4.47 3.80 8.74
CA ASP A 19 -5.91 3.69 8.40
C ASP A 19 -6.15 2.97 7.07
N ILE A 20 -5.32 3.27 6.05
CA ILE A 20 -5.39 2.60 4.74
C ILE A 20 -4.92 1.14 4.87
N GLY A 21 -3.81 0.88 5.56
CA GLY A 21 -3.25 -0.45 5.77
C GLY A 21 -4.22 -1.38 6.49
N ARG A 22 -4.88 -0.89 7.56
CA ARG A 22 -5.93 -1.61 8.31
C ARG A 22 -7.11 -1.98 7.41
N ALA A 23 -7.59 -1.01 6.59
CA ALA A 23 -8.69 -1.26 5.67
C ALA A 23 -8.31 -2.28 4.58
N ILE A 24 -7.06 -2.26 4.09
CA ILE A 24 -6.54 -3.24 3.14
C ILE A 24 -6.48 -4.62 3.80
N ALA A 25 -5.85 -4.75 4.98
CA ALA A 25 -5.74 -6.01 5.70
C ALA A 25 -7.13 -6.63 5.97
N ALA A 26 -8.08 -5.85 6.48
CA ALA A 26 -9.44 -6.29 6.72
C ALA A 26 -10.14 -6.74 5.42
N THR A 27 -9.99 -5.99 4.32
CA THR A 27 -10.63 -6.33 3.03
C THR A 27 -10.05 -7.60 2.42
N LEU A 28 -8.73 -7.84 2.53
CA LEU A 28 -8.09 -9.07 2.05
C LEU A 28 -8.49 -10.28 2.92
N ALA A 29 -8.55 -10.10 4.26
CA ALA A 29 -9.06 -11.10 5.19
C ALA A 29 -10.50 -11.51 4.85
N GLU A 30 -11.41 -10.53 4.67
CA GLU A 30 -12.82 -10.77 4.29
C GLU A 30 -12.95 -11.55 2.96
N ARG A 31 -11.91 -11.52 2.10
CA ARG A 31 -11.84 -12.29 0.85
C ARG A 31 -11.12 -13.64 0.99
N GLY A 32 -10.76 -14.03 2.21
CA GLY A 32 -10.18 -15.33 2.53
C GLY A 32 -8.66 -15.43 2.41
N ALA A 33 -7.94 -14.32 2.30
CA ALA A 33 -6.47 -14.34 2.28
C ALA A 33 -5.88 -14.58 3.67
N ASN A 34 -4.83 -15.40 3.76
CA ASN A 34 -3.93 -15.42 4.90
C ASN A 34 -3.10 -14.12 4.89
N LEU A 35 -2.69 -13.64 6.05
CA LEU A 35 -2.02 -12.34 6.16
C LEU A 35 -0.67 -12.44 6.89
N VAL A 36 0.31 -11.70 6.37
CA VAL A 36 1.52 -11.30 7.09
C VAL A 36 1.52 -9.77 7.12
N LEU A 37 1.38 -9.20 8.31
CA LEU A 37 1.23 -7.77 8.53
C LEU A 37 2.52 -7.20 9.08
N ALA A 38 3.02 -6.12 8.49
CA ALA A 38 4.23 -5.45 8.96
C ALA A 38 4.00 -3.96 9.23
N ASP A 39 4.58 -3.48 10.32
CA ASP A 39 4.60 -2.06 10.70
C ASP A 39 5.79 -1.79 11.62
N LEU A 40 6.07 -0.51 11.90
CA LEU A 40 7.06 -0.07 12.88
C LEU A 40 6.59 -0.32 14.33
N GLU A 41 5.28 -0.26 14.58
CA GLU A 41 4.69 -0.21 15.91
C GLU A 41 4.15 -1.58 16.36
N ALA A 42 4.95 -2.33 17.12
CA ALA A 42 4.63 -3.69 17.59
C ALA A 42 3.29 -3.77 18.36
N ASP A 43 3.01 -2.81 19.25
CA ASP A 43 1.79 -2.80 20.05
C ASP A 43 0.54 -2.61 19.18
N LYS A 44 0.63 -1.75 18.15
CA LYS A 44 -0.47 -1.55 17.20
C LYS A 44 -0.68 -2.77 16.29
N LEU A 45 0.41 -3.48 15.94
CA LEU A 45 0.31 -4.73 15.19
C LEU A 45 -0.40 -5.82 16.00
N THR A 46 -0.09 -5.93 17.29
CA THR A 46 -0.78 -6.86 18.19
C THR A 46 -2.27 -6.54 18.25
N ALA A 47 -2.63 -5.27 18.49
CA ALA A 47 -4.02 -4.84 18.52
C ALA A 47 -4.76 -5.12 17.18
N LEU A 48 -4.11 -4.89 16.03
CA LEU A 48 -4.68 -5.18 14.73
C LEU A 48 -4.88 -6.70 14.52
N SER A 49 -3.93 -7.51 14.97
CA SER A 49 -4.06 -8.98 14.91
C SER A 49 -5.25 -9.47 15.73
N ASP A 50 -5.44 -8.92 16.94
CA ASP A 50 -6.57 -9.24 17.81
C ASP A 50 -7.91 -8.83 17.20
N GLU A 51 -7.98 -7.67 16.57
CA GLU A 51 -9.18 -7.23 15.83
C GLU A 51 -9.53 -8.16 14.66
N LEU A 52 -8.53 -8.68 13.97
CA LEU A 52 -8.73 -9.60 12.85
C LEU A 52 -9.01 -11.03 13.31
N ALA A 53 -8.78 -11.39 14.57
CA ALA A 53 -8.90 -12.76 15.08
C ALA A 53 -10.30 -13.35 14.84
N VAL A 54 -11.37 -12.56 15.05
CA VAL A 54 -12.77 -13.03 14.83
C VAL A 54 -13.01 -13.40 13.36
N VAL A 55 -12.49 -12.58 12.43
CA VAL A 55 -12.61 -12.85 10.99
C VAL A 55 -11.73 -14.05 10.61
N ALA A 56 -10.53 -14.10 11.18
CA ALA A 56 -9.58 -15.19 10.94
C ALA A 56 -10.15 -16.55 11.38
N GLU A 57 -10.70 -16.64 12.57
CA GLU A 57 -11.35 -17.85 13.08
C GLU A 57 -12.54 -18.27 12.18
N LYS A 58 -13.42 -17.32 11.86
CA LYS A 58 -14.60 -17.59 11.03
C LYS A 58 -14.27 -18.10 9.63
N LEU A 59 -13.20 -17.59 9.02
CA LEU A 59 -12.81 -17.92 7.64
C LEU A 59 -11.69 -18.96 7.56
N GLY A 60 -11.12 -19.38 8.70
CA GLY A 60 -10.02 -20.34 8.77
C GLY A 60 -8.72 -19.81 8.16
N ILE A 61 -8.49 -18.49 8.23
CA ILE A 61 -7.27 -17.84 7.74
C ILE A 61 -6.26 -17.64 8.88
N ARG A 62 -4.99 -17.52 8.51
CA ARG A 62 -3.91 -17.23 9.45
C ARG A 62 -3.49 -15.75 9.35
N VAL A 63 -3.13 -15.17 10.50
CA VAL A 63 -2.58 -13.81 10.60
C VAL A 63 -1.26 -13.89 11.36
N ARG A 64 -0.19 -13.40 10.76
CA ARG A 64 1.15 -13.28 11.36
C ARG A 64 1.57 -11.81 11.32
N THR A 65 2.42 -11.40 12.22
CA THR A 65 2.87 -10.02 12.34
C THR A 65 4.39 -9.94 12.47
N LEU A 66 4.99 -8.87 11.92
CA LEU A 66 6.40 -8.54 12.09
C LEU A 66 6.54 -7.04 12.30
N ALA A 67 7.12 -6.64 13.43
CA ALA A 67 7.50 -5.26 13.69
C ALA A 67 8.92 -5.01 13.15
N GLY A 68 9.12 -3.98 12.31
CA GLY A 68 10.41 -3.65 11.74
C GLY A 68 10.39 -2.44 10.82
N ASP A 69 11.56 -1.86 10.57
CA ASP A 69 11.74 -0.75 9.62
C ASP A 69 12.03 -1.28 8.22
N LEU A 70 11.01 -1.34 7.37
CA LEU A 70 11.12 -1.87 6.01
C LEU A 70 11.93 -0.99 5.04
N SER A 71 12.43 0.16 5.47
CA SER A 71 13.51 0.87 4.76
C SER A 71 14.86 0.17 4.89
N SER A 72 14.97 -0.76 5.85
CA SER A 72 16.09 -1.69 6.04
C SER A 72 15.91 -2.95 5.18
N GLN A 73 16.95 -3.30 4.42
CA GLN A 73 16.98 -4.56 3.68
C GLN A 73 16.81 -5.78 4.61
N THR A 74 17.44 -5.75 5.78
CA THR A 74 17.39 -6.85 6.75
C THR A 74 15.97 -7.12 7.23
N ASP A 75 15.19 -6.08 7.56
CA ASP A 75 13.82 -6.25 8.04
C ASP A 75 12.88 -6.67 6.90
N ALA A 76 13.11 -6.17 5.67
CA ALA A 76 12.38 -6.65 4.51
C ALA A 76 12.65 -8.14 4.20
N GLN A 77 13.90 -8.60 4.37
CA GLN A 77 14.25 -10.02 4.27
C GLN A 77 13.57 -10.86 5.36
N ALA A 78 13.56 -10.39 6.61
CA ALA A 78 12.89 -11.07 7.71
C ALA A 78 11.37 -11.18 7.47
N LEU A 79 10.74 -10.13 6.93
CA LEU A 79 9.32 -10.13 6.56
C LEU A 79 9.00 -11.20 5.51
N VAL A 80 9.81 -11.27 4.45
CA VAL A 80 9.61 -12.26 3.39
C VAL A 80 9.93 -13.67 3.88
N ALA A 81 10.95 -13.86 4.71
CA ALA A 81 11.25 -15.15 5.33
C ALA A 81 10.07 -15.67 6.16
N LEU A 82 9.43 -14.80 6.97
CA LEU A 82 8.21 -15.15 7.70
C LEU A 82 7.07 -15.59 6.76
N ALA A 83 6.92 -14.93 5.61
CA ALA A 83 5.92 -15.32 4.62
C ALA A 83 6.27 -16.66 3.93
N GLU A 84 7.54 -16.95 3.70
CA GLU A 84 7.97 -18.26 3.14
C GLU A 84 7.70 -19.42 4.11
N GLU A 85 7.82 -19.22 5.43
CA GLU A 85 7.41 -20.22 6.45
C GLU A 85 5.92 -20.54 6.37
N GLU A 86 5.09 -19.61 5.91
CA GLU A 86 3.64 -19.77 5.75
C GLU A 86 3.22 -20.29 4.36
N GLY A 87 4.17 -20.62 3.50
CA GLY A 87 3.93 -21.17 2.15
C GLY A 87 4.28 -20.24 1.00
N GLY A 88 4.79 -19.04 1.30
CA GLY A 88 5.25 -18.05 0.35
C GLY A 88 4.19 -17.01 -0.04
N ALA A 89 4.61 -15.76 -0.16
CA ALA A 89 3.71 -14.66 -0.48
C ALA A 89 3.22 -14.71 -1.93
N ASP A 90 1.91 -14.78 -2.10
CA ASP A 90 1.23 -14.62 -3.39
C ASP A 90 0.99 -13.14 -3.72
N ILE A 91 0.76 -12.33 -2.70
CA ILE A 91 0.37 -10.93 -2.81
C ILE A 91 1.31 -10.09 -1.93
N LEU A 92 1.83 -9.00 -2.48
CA LEU A 92 2.54 -7.97 -1.73
C LEU A 92 1.82 -6.64 -1.90
N VAL A 93 1.39 -6.03 -0.78
CA VAL A 93 0.87 -4.66 -0.76
C VAL A 93 1.89 -3.74 -0.12
N ASN A 94 2.58 -2.95 -0.92
CA ASN A 94 3.50 -1.91 -0.49
C ASN A 94 2.70 -0.66 -0.09
N ASN A 95 2.21 -0.64 1.16
CA ASN A 95 1.48 0.50 1.70
C ASN A 95 2.33 1.31 2.71
N ALA A 96 3.40 0.74 3.26
CA ALA A 96 4.30 1.49 4.15
C ALA A 96 4.75 2.80 3.51
N GLY A 97 4.67 3.88 4.28
CA GLY A 97 5.03 5.21 3.80
C GLY A 97 4.40 6.31 4.63
N GLY A 98 4.65 7.55 4.23
CA GLY A 98 4.07 8.73 4.86
C GLY A 98 4.76 10.01 4.39
N GLY A 99 3.99 11.10 4.28
CA GLY A 99 4.50 12.38 3.82
C GLY A 99 5.22 13.15 4.91
N ILE A 100 6.39 13.70 4.58
CA ILE A 100 6.94 14.89 5.22
C ILE A 100 6.62 16.01 4.23
N ILE A 101 5.53 16.75 4.50
CA ILE A 101 4.99 17.75 3.56
C ILE A 101 5.43 19.13 4.02
N LEU A 102 6.36 19.71 3.29
CA LEU A 102 6.97 21.02 3.58
C LEU A 102 7.21 21.77 2.28
N PRO A 103 7.25 23.11 2.31
CA PRO A 103 7.86 23.89 1.22
C PRO A 103 9.25 23.35 0.90
N PHE A 104 9.58 23.24 -0.39
CA PHE A 104 10.79 22.49 -0.79
C PHE A 104 12.08 23.01 -0.16
N LEU A 105 12.21 24.34 0.00
CA LEU A 105 13.39 24.95 0.62
C LEU A 105 13.42 24.86 2.16
N GLU A 106 12.35 24.39 2.79
CA GLU A 106 12.30 24.13 4.24
C GLU A 106 12.68 22.69 4.59
N HIS A 107 12.86 21.82 3.59
CA HIS A 107 13.43 20.51 3.81
C HIS A 107 14.90 20.60 4.21
N THR A 108 15.29 19.77 5.18
CA THR A 108 16.70 19.52 5.49
C THR A 108 17.17 18.26 4.73
N PRO A 109 18.50 18.02 4.59
CA PRO A 109 19.01 16.78 4.02
C PRO A 109 18.39 15.53 4.68
N GLU A 110 18.21 15.54 5.99
CA GLU A 110 17.65 14.42 6.76
C GLU A 110 16.19 14.18 6.42
N THR A 111 15.38 15.23 6.28
CA THR A 111 13.97 15.09 5.90
C THR A 111 13.79 14.62 4.46
N LEU A 112 14.68 15.01 3.54
CA LEU A 112 14.71 14.51 2.17
C LEU A 112 15.05 13.02 2.12
N VAL A 113 16.13 12.62 2.78
CA VAL A 113 16.55 11.21 2.89
C VAL A 113 15.41 10.37 3.48
N LYS A 114 14.88 10.78 4.64
CA LYS A 114 13.79 10.08 5.32
C LYS A 114 12.53 9.96 4.46
N THR A 115 12.23 10.95 3.63
CA THR A 115 11.08 10.89 2.71
C THR A 115 11.28 9.78 1.67
N VAL A 116 12.48 9.66 1.11
CA VAL A 116 12.81 8.61 0.14
C VAL A 116 12.85 7.23 0.81
N GLU A 117 13.47 7.12 1.97
CA GLU A 117 13.56 5.86 2.73
C GLU A 117 12.18 5.27 2.99
N ARG A 118 11.29 6.04 3.62
CA ARG A 118 9.98 5.52 4.03
C ARG A 118 8.98 5.30 2.89
N ASN A 119 9.18 5.87 1.71
CA ASN A 119 8.22 5.79 0.61
C ASN A 119 8.71 4.98 -0.59
N LEU A 120 10.02 5.00 -0.88
CA LEU A 120 10.59 4.32 -2.05
C LEU A 120 11.41 3.09 -1.64
N TRP A 121 12.34 3.23 -0.68
CA TRP A 121 13.18 2.11 -0.26
C TRP A 121 12.37 0.98 0.38
N THR A 122 11.34 1.27 1.16
CA THR A 122 10.41 0.25 1.69
C THR A 122 9.81 -0.61 0.58
N ALA A 123 9.29 0.02 -0.48
CA ALA A 123 8.69 -0.68 -1.60
C ALA A 123 9.72 -1.44 -2.44
N LEU A 124 10.91 -0.85 -2.65
CA LEU A 124 12.02 -1.49 -3.38
C LEU A 124 12.49 -2.76 -2.68
N TRP A 125 12.80 -2.68 -1.38
CA TRP A 125 13.32 -3.84 -0.63
C TRP A 125 12.28 -4.95 -0.52
N CYS A 126 11.03 -4.63 -0.18
CA CYS A 126 9.98 -5.64 -0.11
C CYS A 126 9.75 -6.32 -1.47
N SER A 127 9.71 -5.55 -2.56
CA SER A 127 9.54 -6.11 -3.91
C SER A 127 10.73 -6.97 -4.32
N TRP A 128 11.96 -6.49 -4.07
CA TRP A 128 13.17 -7.23 -4.39
C TRP A 128 13.28 -8.56 -3.63
N CYS A 129 12.89 -8.58 -2.36
CA CYS A 129 12.91 -9.78 -1.53
C CYS A 129 11.85 -10.80 -1.93
N VAL A 130 10.63 -10.38 -2.31
CA VAL A 130 9.52 -11.30 -2.60
C VAL A 130 9.57 -11.90 -4.00
N LEU A 131 10.11 -11.17 -4.97
CA LEU A 131 10.11 -11.56 -6.39
C LEU A 131 10.75 -12.91 -6.68
N PRO A 132 11.88 -13.34 -6.06
CA PRO A 132 12.45 -14.66 -6.31
C PRO A 132 11.48 -15.80 -5.99
N GLY A 133 10.75 -15.71 -4.86
CA GLY A 133 9.75 -16.68 -4.46
C GLY A 133 8.53 -16.68 -5.40
N MET A 134 7.99 -15.50 -5.73
CA MET A 134 6.89 -15.36 -6.69
C MET A 134 7.25 -15.93 -8.06
N ARG A 135 8.45 -15.64 -8.55
CA ARG A 135 8.97 -16.16 -9.83
C ARG A 135 9.08 -17.69 -9.82
N SER A 136 9.61 -18.26 -8.75
CA SER A 136 9.71 -19.72 -8.59
C SER A 136 8.35 -20.42 -8.61
N ARG A 137 7.32 -19.78 -8.04
CA ARG A 137 5.93 -20.29 -8.02
C ARG A 137 5.14 -19.93 -9.28
N GLN A 138 5.71 -19.11 -10.20
CA GLN A 138 5.04 -18.60 -11.41
C GLN A 138 3.71 -17.90 -11.08
N TYR A 139 3.70 -17.15 -9.98
CA TYR A 139 2.55 -16.38 -9.52
C TYR A 139 2.96 -15.25 -8.61
N GLY A 140 2.41 -14.07 -8.84
CA GLY A 140 2.57 -12.92 -7.94
C GLY A 140 1.64 -11.76 -8.28
N ARG A 141 1.24 -11.02 -7.24
CA ARG A 141 0.47 -9.78 -7.34
C ARG A 141 1.14 -8.73 -6.45
N ILE A 142 1.80 -7.76 -7.07
CA ILE A 142 2.43 -6.64 -6.34
C ILE A 142 1.57 -5.40 -6.54
N ILE A 143 1.07 -4.84 -5.45
CA ILE A 143 0.22 -3.66 -5.45
C ILE A 143 0.90 -2.57 -4.61
N ASN A 144 1.29 -1.50 -5.26
CA ASN A 144 1.92 -0.36 -4.60
C ASN A 144 0.87 0.70 -4.27
N ILE A 145 0.93 1.31 -3.07
CA ILE A 145 0.16 2.51 -2.78
C ILE A 145 0.99 3.73 -3.17
N GLY A 146 0.61 4.30 -4.30
CA GLY A 146 1.18 5.54 -4.85
C GLY A 146 0.53 6.79 -4.27
N ALA A 147 0.51 7.84 -5.07
CA ALA A 147 -0.17 9.09 -4.74
C ALA A 147 -0.60 9.82 -6.02
N ASP A 148 -1.83 10.32 -6.02
CA ASP A 148 -2.36 11.13 -7.13
C ASP A 148 -1.61 12.46 -7.29
N SER A 149 -1.04 12.97 -6.17
CA SER A 149 -0.21 14.19 -6.16
C SER A 149 1.01 14.16 -7.08
N VAL A 150 1.50 12.98 -7.44
CA VAL A 150 2.56 12.81 -8.45
C VAL A 150 2.13 13.38 -9.81
N ARG A 151 0.84 13.32 -10.13
CA ARG A 151 0.27 13.72 -11.42
C ARG A 151 -0.23 15.17 -11.43
N ASN A 152 -0.81 15.63 -10.32
CA ASN A 152 -1.40 16.97 -10.24
C ASN A 152 -0.47 18.03 -9.62
N GLY A 153 0.68 17.62 -9.07
CA GLY A 153 1.70 18.56 -8.59
C GLY A 153 1.26 19.40 -7.40
N LEU A 154 0.64 18.80 -6.38
CA LEU A 154 0.24 19.53 -5.18
C LEU A 154 1.41 20.32 -4.58
N ALA A 155 1.14 21.55 -4.14
CA ALA A 155 2.12 22.38 -3.45
C ALA A 155 2.74 21.67 -2.24
N ASN A 156 3.99 21.95 -1.95
CA ASN A 156 4.76 21.38 -0.84
C ASN A 156 5.00 19.85 -0.90
N HIS A 157 4.63 19.20 -2.00
CA HIS A 157 4.75 17.74 -2.16
C HIS A 157 5.98 17.31 -2.99
N ALA A 158 6.89 18.21 -3.38
CA ALA A 158 7.95 17.90 -4.32
C ALA A 158 8.82 16.69 -3.90
N ALA A 159 9.31 16.66 -2.65
CA ALA A 159 10.10 15.54 -2.14
C ALA A 159 9.29 14.24 -2.05
N TYR A 160 8.04 14.33 -1.57
CA TYR A 160 7.12 13.20 -1.50
C TYR A 160 6.76 12.66 -2.89
N ASN A 161 6.46 13.57 -3.83
CA ASN A 161 6.15 13.21 -5.21
C ASN A 161 7.35 12.58 -5.93
N ALA A 162 8.58 13.00 -5.63
CA ALA A 162 9.79 12.35 -6.16
C ALA A 162 9.88 10.89 -5.71
N ALA A 163 9.65 10.61 -4.41
CA ALA A 163 9.66 9.25 -3.89
C ALA A 163 8.49 8.40 -4.44
N LYS A 164 7.26 8.92 -4.43
CA LYS A 164 6.08 8.21 -4.98
C LYS A 164 6.12 8.10 -6.50
N GLY A 165 6.72 9.06 -7.20
CA GLY A 165 7.01 8.98 -8.64
C GLY A 165 8.00 7.85 -8.95
N GLY A 166 8.99 7.63 -8.07
CA GLY A 166 9.88 6.47 -8.13
C GLY A 166 9.11 5.14 -8.04
N VAL A 167 8.13 5.05 -7.13
CA VAL A 167 7.24 3.87 -7.02
C VAL A 167 6.41 3.66 -8.30
N HIS A 168 5.88 4.75 -8.91
CA HIS A 168 5.17 4.66 -10.20
C HIS A 168 6.10 4.14 -11.31
N GLY A 169 7.34 4.66 -11.39
CA GLY A 169 8.34 4.19 -12.37
C GLY A 169 8.76 2.73 -12.14
N MET A 170 8.99 2.33 -10.88
CA MET A 170 9.28 0.94 -10.52
C MET A 170 8.16 0.00 -10.97
N THR A 171 6.90 0.40 -10.82
CA THR A 171 5.73 -0.38 -11.23
C THR A 171 5.80 -0.80 -12.70
N THR A 172 6.07 0.13 -13.60
CA THR A 172 6.13 -0.16 -15.04
C THR A 172 7.32 -1.04 -15.42
N GLY A 173 8.48 -0.82 -14.77
CA GLY A 173 9.68 -1.62 -14.97
C GLY A 173 9.48 -3.07 -14.56
N LEU A 174 9.06 -3.31 -13.33
CA LEU A 174 8.82 -4.64 -12.79
C LEU A 174 7.69 -5.38 -13.54
N ALA A 175 6.61 -4.67 -13.88
CA ALA A 175 5.51 -5.26 -14.66
C ALA A 175 5.99 -5.84 -16.00
N ARG A 176 6.85 -5.11 -16.71
CA ARG A 176 7.40 -5.56 -17.99
C ARG A 176 8.36 -6.73 -17.82
N GLU A 177 9.20 -6.70 -16.80
CA GLU A 177 10.22 -7.72 -16.54
C GLU A 177 9.60 -9.04 -16.10
N PHE A 178 8.58 -9.02 -15.24
CA PHE A 178 8.03 -10.20 -14.59
C PHE A 178 6.67 -10.68 -15.14
N ALA A 179 6.11 -10.03 -16.15
CA ALA A 179 4.89 -10.51 -16.81
C ALA A 179 5.00 -11.94 -17.35
N PRO A 180 6.15 -12.40 -17.93
CA PRO A 180 6.30 -13.78 -18.37
C PRO A 180 6.22 -14.81 -17.23
N ASP A 181 6.47 -14.40 -16.00
CA ASP A 181 6.43 -15.24 -14.81
C ASP A 181 5.03 -15.22 -14.13
N ASN A 182 3.98 -14.71 -14.82
CA ASN A 182 2.62 -14.54 -14.27
C ASN A 182 2.56 -13.64 -13.02
N ILE A 183 3.42 -12.64 -12.97
CA ILE A 183 3.46 -11.64 -11.90
C ILE A 183 2.93 -10.32 -12.44
N THR A 184 1.88 -9.78 -11.81
CA THR A 184 1.39 -8.44 -12.11
C THR A 184 1.88 -7.43 -11.08
N VAL A 185 2.24 -6.24 -11.56
CA VAL A 185 2.68 -5.14 -10.69
C VAL A 185 1.89 -3.89 -11.06
N ASN A 186 1.12 -3.36 -10.11
CA ASN A 186 0.28 -2.20 -10.30
C ASN A 186 0.40 -1.22 -9.13
N THR A 187 0.03 0.02 -9.36
CA THR A 187 -0.07 1.06 -8.33
C THR A 187 -1.51 1.54 -8.20
N VAL A 188 -2.01 1.62 -6.99
CA VAL A 188 -3.22 2.37 -6.63
C VAL A 188 -2.79 3.75 -6.15
N ALA A 189 -3.27 4.81 -6.79
CA ALA A 189 -2.93 6.19 -6.48
C ALA A 189 -4.14 6.94 -5.91
N PRO A 190 -4.30 7.00 -4.58
CA PRO A 190 -5.36 7.78 -3.96
C PRO A 190 -5.01 9.28 -3.96
N CYS A 191 -6.06 10.11 -3.89
CA CYS A 191 -5.96 11.52 -3.50
C CYS A 191 -6.15 11.67 -1.99
N ALA A 192 -6.97 12.63 -1.53
CA ALA A 192 -7.38 12.73 -0.14
C ALA A 192 -8.16 11.47 0.28
N VAL A 193 -7.73 10.85 1.37
CA VAL A 193 -8.41 9.68 1.98
C VAL A 193 -8.80 10.04 3.40
N GLN A 194 -10.03 9.73 3.78
CA GLN A 194 -10.55 9.97 5.12
C GLN A 194 -9.79 9.10 6.13
N THR A 195 -8.88 9.72 6.84
CA THR A 195 -7.98 9.14 7.83
C THR A 195 -7.98 10.04 9.07
N ALA A 196 -7.56 9.52 10.22
CA ALA A 196 -7.42 10.32 11.43
C ALA A 196 -6.53 11.57 11.22
N ILE A 197 -5.51 11.48 10.34
CA ILE A 197 -4.65 12.62 9.99
C ILE A 197 -5.44 13.67 9.19
N LEU A 198 -6.24 13.25 8.20
CA LEU A 198 -7.08 14.18 7.45
C LEU A 198 -8.14 14.81 8.34
N ASP A 199 -8.82 14.04 9.19
CA ASP A 199 -9.85 14.55 10.09
C ASP A 199 -9.25 15.59 11.04
N LYS A 200 -8.05 15.36 11.56
CA LYS A 200 -7.30 16.35 12.35
C LYS A 200 -7.03 17.63 11.55
N PHE A 201 -6.53 17.50 10.33
CA PHE A 201 -6.27 18.64 9.44
C PHE A 201 -7.53 19.44 9.13
N LEU A 202 -8.67 18.77 8.84
CA LEU A 202 -9.97 19.39 8.59
C LEU A 202 -10.45 20.21 9.81
N ASN A 203 -10.22 19.72 11.01
CA ASN A 203 -10.59 20.39 12.25
C ASN A 203 -9.69 21.57 12.61
N GLU A 204 -8.38 21.46 12.36
CA GLU A 204 -7.40 22.49 12.72
C GLU A 204 -7.32 23.62 11.69
N GLN A 205 -7.60 23.35 10.41
CA GLN A 205 -7.46 24.31 9.31
C GLN A 205 -8.65 24.23 8.32
N PRO A 206 -9.89 24.52 8.74
CA PRO A 206 -11.10 24.26 7.94
C PRO A 206 -11.10 24.98 6.58
N ASP A 207 -10.66 26.24 6.51
CA ASP A 207 -10.64 27.02 5.26
C ASP A 207 -9.63 26.45 4.22
N VAL A 208 -8.50 25.92 4.71
CA VAL A 208 -7.49 25.28 3.85
C VAL A 208 -7.97 23.91 3.41
N ALA A 209 -8.62 23.19 4.32
CA ALA A 209 -9.18 21.87 4.08
C ALA A 209 -10.34 21.92 3.06
N GLU A 210 -11.22 22.91 3.12
CA GLU A 210 -12.27 23.11 2.13
C GLU A 210 -11.68 23.32 0.73
N LYS A 211 -10.67 24.17 0.59
CA LYS A 211 -9.96 24.39 -0.68
C LYS A 211 -9.27 23.12 -1.17
N PHE A 212 -8.69 22.33 -0.27
CA PHE A 212 -8.05 21.07 -0.59
C PHE A 212 -9.06 20.02 -1.12
N LEU A 213 -10.26 19.95 -0.53
CA LEU A 213 -11.31 19.04 -0.98
C LEU A 213 -12.06 19.56 -2.21
N SER A 214 -12.14 20.88 -2.43
CA SER A 214 -12.87 21.46 -3.56
C SER A 214 -12.30 21.10 -4.93
N VAL A 215 -11.01 20.69 -5.00
CA VAL A 215 -10.40 20.22 -6.26
C VAL A 215 -10.82 18.79 -6.64
N ILE A 216 -11.55 18.09 -5.76
CA ILE A 216 -12.04 16.73 -6.01
C ILE A 216 -13.47 16.83 -6.55
N PRO A 217 -13.75 16.52 -7.84
CA PRO A 217 -15.10 16.63 -8.40
C PRO A 217 -16.18 15.84 -7.66
N ALA A 218 -15.82 14.71 -7.03
CA ALA A 218 -16.73 13.93 -6.19
C ALA A 218 -17.14 14.65 -4.88
N GLY A 219 -16.56 15.82 -4.55
CA GLY A 219 -16.91 16.68 -3.42
C GLY A 219 -16.54 16.13 -2.04
N ARG A 220 -15.71 15.09 -1.97
CA ARG A 220 -15.29 14.47 -0.69
C ARG A 220 -13.97 13.72 -0.81
N ALA A 221 -13.35 13.45 0.32
CA ALA A 221 -12.27 12.48 0.42
C ALA A 221 -12.78 11.05 0.14
N ALA A 222 -11.90 10.18 -0.35
CA ALA A 222 -12.18 8.76 -0.48
C ALA A 222 -12.26 8.10 0.90
N LYS A 223 -13.14 7.12 1.06
CA LYS A 223 -13.09 6.24 2.23
C LYS A 223 -11.93 5.26 2.09
N THR A 224 -11.30 4.87 3.20
CA THR A 224 -10.21 3.88 3.18
C THR A 224 -10.61 2.58 2.47
N ARG A 225 -11.88 2.13 2.64
CA ARG A 225 -12.43 0.95 1.97
C ARG A 225 -12.51 1.10 0.44
N GLU A 226 -12.64 2.30 -0.10
CA GLU A 226 -12.66 2.50 -1.56
C GLU A 226 -11.26 2.23 -2.16
N VAL A 227 -10.20 2.64 -1.45
CA VAL A 227 -8.81 2.29 -1.80
C VAL A 227 -8.56 0.79 -1.64
N ALA A 228 -8.95 0.22 -0.51
CA ALA A 228 -8.78 -1.21 -0.21
C ALA A 228 -9.52 -2.12 -1.22
N SER A 229 -10.69 -1.70 -1.71
CA SER A 229 -11.45 -2.44 -2.72
C SER A 229 -10.70 -2.55 -4.06
N MET A 230 -10.02 -1.47 -4.49
CA MET A 230 -9.19 -1.51 -5.69
C MET A 230 -7.96 -2.40 -5.49
N VAL A 231 -7.30 -2.32 -4.32
CA VAL A 231 -6.19 -3.23 -3.98
C VAL A 231 -6.65 -4.68 -4.06
N ALA A 232 -7.79 -5.01 -3.46
CA ALA A 232 -8.30 -6.38 -3.44
C ALA A 232 -8.77 -6.88 -4.82
N TYR A 233 -9.23 -5.99 -5.72
CA TYR A 233 -9.44 -6.32 -7.13
C TYR A 233 -8.12 -6.67 -7.82
N LEU A 234 -7.10 -5.84 -7.69
CA LEU A 234 -5.79 -6.07 -8.30
C LEU A 234 -5.06 -7.31 -7.75
N ALA A 235 -5.38 -7.71 -6.53
CA ALA A 235 -4.87 -8.93 -5.90
C ALA A 235 -5.56 -10.22 -6.42
N SER A 236 -6.71 -10.11 -7.06
CA SER A 236 -7.52 -11.25 -7.51
C SER A 236 -7.16 -11.74 -8.92
N GLU A 237 -7.68 -12.91 -9.29
CA GLU A 237 -7.56 -13.45 -10.67
C GLU A 237 -8.31 -12.61 -11.70
N ASP A 238 -9.34 -11.85 -11.28
CA ASP A 238 -10.10 -10.95 -12.19
C ASP A 238 -9.21 -9.85 -12.79
N ALA A 239 -8.09 -9.55 -12.13
CA ALA A 239 -7.09 -8.57 -12.58
C ALA A 239 -5.85 -9.22 -13.24
N ALA A 240 -5.87 -10.49 -13.61
CA ALA A 240 -4.70 -11.21 -14.13
C ALA A 240 -4.11 -10.58 -15.41
N PHE A 241 -4.89 -9.80 -16.16
CA PHE A 241 -4.42 -9.10 -17.37
C PHE A 241 -4.17 -7.60 -17.14
N VAL A 242 -4.22 -7.13 -15.88
CA VAL A 242 -3.94 -5.75 -15.49
C VAL A 242 -2.54 -5.70 -14.88
N THR A 243 -1.57 -5.13 -15.61
CA THR A 243 -0.19 -4.96 -15.12
C THR A 243 0.44 -3.67 -15.64
N GLY A 244 1.36 -3.09 -14.90
CA GLY A 244 2.07 -1.85 -15.23
C GLY A 244 1.22 -0.58 -15.09
N GLN A 245 0.04 -0.67 -14.47
CA GLN A 245 -0.90 0.44 -14.40
C GLN A 245 -0.72 1.24 -13.10
N VAL A 246 -0.92 2.55 -13.22
CA VAL A 246 -1.13 3.45 -12.09
C VAL A 246 -2.59 3.88 -12.10
N ILE A 247 -3.39 3.27 -11.24
CA ILE A 247 -4.84 3.43 -11.21
C ILE A 247 -5.23 4.43 -10.13
N SER A 248 -5.83 5.54 -10.53
CA SER A 248 -6.30 6.56 -9.59
C SER A 248 -7.59 6.14 -8.89
N VAL A 249 -7.61 6.31 -7.56
CA VAL A 249 -8.82 6.25 -6.72
C VAL A 249 -8.98 7.64 -6.09
N ASN A 250 -9.44 8.61 -6.89
CA ASN A 250 -9.24 10.04 -6.61
C ASN A 250 -10.49 10.91 -6.79
N GLY A 251 -11.67 10.32 -7.04
CA GLY A 251 -12.91 11.10 -7.21
C GLY A 251 -12.87 12.11 -8.36
N GLY A 252 -11.97 11.92 -9.34
CA GLY A 252 -11.81 12.79 -10.49
C GLY A 252 -10.80 13.94 -10.29
N SER A 253 -10.02 13.97 -9.20
CA SER A 253 -9.05 15.05 -8.95
C SER A 253 -7.97 15.17 -10.03
N THR A 254 -7.65 14.07 -10.68
CA THR A 254 -6.77 14.02 -11.87
C THR A 254 -7.35 13.04 -12.86
N MET A 255 -7.46 13.46 -14.11
CA MET A 255 -7.97 12.65 -15.22
C MET A 255 -6.85 12.53 -16.27
N LEU A 256 -6.40 11.30 -16.56
CA LEU A 256 -5.34 10.98 -17.53
C LEU A 256 -5.84 9.94 -18.50
#